data_0705803d4d598545dee3870e8c0b1fee
#
_entry.id   0705803d4d598545dee3870e8c0b1fee
#
_cell.length_a   1.000
_cell.length_b   1.000
_cell.length_c   1.000
_cell.angle_alpha   90.00
_cell.angle_beta   90.00
_cell.angle_gamma   90.00
#
_symmetry.space_group_name_H-M   'P 1'
#
loop_
_entity.id
_entity.type
_entity.pdbx_description
1 polymer ?
#
loop_
_entity_poly.entity_id
_entity_poly.type
_entity_poly.pdbx_seq_one_letter_code
_entity_poly.pdbx_strand_id
1 'polypeptide(L)'
;MGVKLSLRKRIALELFASVRKDLAKSHDLKVLFWEATLRCNLNCRHCGSDCRAISTIPDMPAEDFLRAVDTLTPHLDPHKVLVTITGGEALLRKDLEQIGIALRQRGYQWGIVTNGMLLDEARMESLLCAGICAITLSLDGFEEQDRKSVV
;
A
#
# COMPACT_ATOMS: atom_id res chain seq x y z
N MET A 1 -1.09 26.16 -27.61
CA MET A 1 -0.21 27.07 -26.86
C MET A 1 0.83 26.24 -26.11
N GLY A 2 2.11 26.24 -26.54
CA GLY A 2 3.17 25.48 -25.84
C GLY A 2 3.63 26.26 -24.60
N VAL A 3 3.57 25.61 -23.44
CA VAL A 3 4.09 26.19 -22.18
C VAL A 3 5.61 26.31 -22.29
N LYS A 4 6.14 27.54 -22.35
CA LYS A 4 7.60 27.80 -22.29
C LYS A 4 8.08 27.60 -20.86
N LEU A 5 8.77 26.49 -20.60
CA LEU A 5 9.42 26.24 -19.32
C LEU A 5 10.66 27.13 -19.13
N SER A 6 10.88 27.67 -17.93
CA SER A 6 12.09 28.38 -17.59
C SER A 6 13.31 27.43 -17.66
N LEU A 7 14.51 27.98 -17.88
CA LEU A 7 15.75 27.20 -17.95
C LEU A 7 15.96 26.31 -16.73
N ARG A 8 15.68 26.82 -15.51
CA ARG A 8 15.77 26.03 -14.27
C ARG A 8 14.84 24.82 -14.29
N LYS A 9 13.59 24.98 -14.75
CA LYS A 9 12.63 23.88 -14.85
C LYS A 9 13.05 22.85 -15.90
N ARG A 10 13.65 23.29 -17.02
CA ARG A 10 14.17 22.38 -18.05
C ARG A 10 15.32 21.53 -17.50
N ILE A 11 16.29 22.14 -16.84
CA ILE A 11 17.44 21.43 -16.19
C ILE A 11 16.91 20.44 -15.15
N ALA A 12 15.97 20.87 -14.28
CA ALA A 12 15.39 19.99 -13.28
C ALA A 12 14.67 18.77 -13.91
N LEU A 13 13.95 18.95 -15.01
CA LEU A 13 13.29 17.85 -15.73
C LEU A 13 14.30 16.91 -16.40
N GLU A 14 15.40 17.43 -16.96
CA GLU A 14 16.45 16.59 -17.57
C GLU A 14 17.17 15.76 -16.49
N LEU A 15 17.53 16.37 -15.36
CA LEU A 15 18.08 15.66 -14.22
C LEU A 15 17.14 14.58 -13.68
N PHE A 16 15.87 14.91 -13.50
CA PHE A 16 14.85 13.97 -13.08
C PHE A 16 14.70 12.80 -14.07
N ALA A 17 14.69 13.09 -15.38
CA ALA A 17 14.61 12.07 -16.41
C ALA A 17 15.84 11.15 -16.40
N SER A 18 17.06 11.69 -16.16
CA SER A 18 18.27 10.89 -16.01
C SER A 18 18.19 9.97 -14.80
N VAL A 19 17.83 10.49 -13.63
CA VAL A 19 17.67 9.71 -12.40
C VAL A 19 16.63 8.60 -12.60
N ARG A 20 15.50 8.90 -13.27
CA ARG A 20 14.47 7.90 -13.57
C ARG A 20 14.99 6.78 -14.48
N LYS A 21 15.82 7.11 -15.48
CA LYS A 21 16.45 6.10 -16.36
C LYS A 21 17.41 5.19 -15.60
N ASP A 22 18.18 5.73 -14.67
CA ASP A 22 19.11 4.95 -13.87
C ASP A 22 18.38 4.07 -12.85
N LEU A 23 17.34 4.57 -12.20
CA LEU A 23 16.45 3.79 -11.34
C LEU A 23 15.74 2.66 -12.09
N ALA A 24 15.32 2.89 -13.35
CA ALA A 24 14.70 1.86 -14.19
C ALA A 24 15.67 0.73 -14.56
N LYS A 25 16.98 1.00 -14.57
CA LYS A 25 18.01 -0.01 -14.86
C LYS A 25 18.41 -0.83 -13.64
N SER A 26 18.26 -0.29 -12.42
CA SER A 26 18.70 -0.96 -11.19
C SER A 26 17.82 -2.16 -10.83
N HIS A 27 16.54 -2.15 -11.26
CA HIS A 27 15.52 -3.16 -10.91
C HIS A 27 15.41 -3.45 -9.41
N ASP A 28 15.83 -2.49 -8.56
CA ASP A 28 15.73 -2.63 -7.12
C ASP A 28 14.27 -2.70 -6.68
N LEU A 29 13.95 -3.65 -5.81
CA LEU A 29 12.63 -3.70 -5.18
C LEU A 29 12.47 -2.47 -4.26
N LYS A 30 11.48 -1.64 -4.53
CA LYS A 30 11.15 -0.45 -3.73
C LYS A 30 9.83 -0.59 -3.00
N VAL A 31 8.88 -1.27 -3.63
CA VAL A 31 7.54 -1.49 -3.05
C VAL A 31 7.15 -2.94 -3.28
N LEU A 32 6.70 -3.59 -2.22
CA LEU A 32 6.10 -4.91 -2.25
C LEU A 32 4.62 -4.77 -1.88
N PHE A 33 3.73 -5.09 -2.81
CA PHE A 33 2.30 -5.13 -2.53
C PHE A 33 1.90 -6.53 -2.08
N TRP A 34 1.10 -6.57 -1.00
CA TRP A 34 0.45 -7.79 -0.54
C TRP A 34 -1.05 -7.59 -0.47
N GLU A 35 -1.79 -8.32 -1.30
CA GLU A 35 -3.24 -8.42 -1.21
C GLU A 35 -3.59 -9.40 -0.10
N ALA A 36 -3.75 -8.86 1.12
CA ALA A 36 -3.78 -9.62 2.36
C ALA A 36 -5.14 -10.26 2.66
N THR A 37 -6.20 -9.79 2.01
CA THR A 37 -7.57 -10.30 2.14
C THR A 37 -8.39 -9.95 0.92
N LEU A 38 -9.34 -10.80 0.55
CA LEU A 38 -10.36 -10.50 -0.45
C LEU A 38 -11.69 -10.06 0.18
N ARG A 39 -11.73 -9.95 1.50
CA ARG A 39 -12.91 -9.41 2.21
C ARG A 39 -12.89 -7.88 2.16
N CYS A 40 -14.06 -7.28 1.93
CA CYS A 40 -14.23 -5.84 1.94
C CYS A 40 -15.59 -5.49 2.55
N ASN A 41 -15.66 -4.40 3.31
CA ASN A 41 -16.90 -3.85 3.84
C ASN A 41 -17.64 -2.96 2.83
N LEU A 42 -17.12 -2.84 1.60
CA LEU A 42 -17.74 -2.16 0.47
C LEU A 42 -17.93 -3.12 -0.71
N ASN A 43 -18.84 -2.78 -1.61
CA ASN A 43 -19.11 -3.49 -2.86
C ASN A 43 -19.02 -2.54 -4.05
N CYS A 44 -17.84 -1.94 -4.26
CA CYS A 44 -17.64 -0.91 -5.28
C CYS A 44 -17.81 -1.47 -6.68
N ARG A 45 -18.57 -0.77 -7.54
CA ARG A 45 -18.82 -1.17 -8.94
C ARG A 45 -17.57 -1.28 -9.80
N HIS A 46 -16.52 -0.56 -9.44
CA HIS A 46 -15.26 -0.52 -10.18
C HIS A 46 -14.15 -1.33 -9.52
N CYS A 47 -14.50 -2.25 -8.59
CA CYS A 47 -13.52 -3.08 -7.91
C CYS A 47 -12.82 -4.02 -8.89
N GLY A 48 -11.50 -3.86 -9.06
CA GLY A 48 -10.71 -4.74 -9.92
C GLY A 48 -10.46 -6.13 -9.34
N SER A 49 -10.54 -6.28 -8.01
CA SER A 49 -10.27 -7.55 -7.30
C SER A 49 -11.55 -8.31 -6.92
N ASP A 50 -12.73 -7.83 -7.33
CA ASP A 50 -14.06 -8.45 -7.00
C ASP A 50 -14.22 -8.80 -5.51
N CYS A 51 -13.73 -7.90 -4.64
CA CYS A 51 -13.77 -8.08 -3.19
C CYS A 51 -15.18 -7.87 -2.65
N ARG A 52 -15.59 -8.71 -1.68
CA ARG A 52 -16.93 -8.71 -1.09
C ARG A 52 -16.87 -8.88 0.42
N ALA A 53 -18.00 -8.70 1.10
CA ALA A 53 -18.11 -8.87 2.55
C ALA A 53 -17.70 -10.29 3.02
N ILE A 54 -17.96 -11.29 2.19
CA ILE A 54 -17.57 -12.68 2.42
C ILE A 54 -16.74 -13.16 1.25
N SER A 55 -15.56 -13.71 1.53
CA SER A 55 -14.71 -14.38 0.55
C SER A 55 -14.76 -15.90 0.77
N THR A 56 -14.83 -16.65 -0.32
CA THR A 56 -14.68 -18.12 -0.29
C THR A 56 -13.19 -18.53 -0.22
N ILE A 57 -12.30 -17.60 -0.52
CA ILE A 57 -10.85 -17.82 -0.44
C ILE A 57 -10.40 -17.37 0.94
N PRO A 58 -9.77 -18.24 1.75
CA PRO A 58 -9.26 -17.85 3.06
C PRO A 58 -8.11 -16.85 2.92
N ASP A 59 -7.99 -15.96 3.91
CA ASP A 59 -6.84 -15.08 4.01
C ASP A 59 -5.56 -15.91 4.20
N MET A 60 -4.48 -15.51 3.54
CA MET A 60 -3.15 -16.10 3.80
C MET A 60 -2.76 -15.84 5.27
N PRO A 61 -2.33 -16.88 6.02
CA PRO A 61 -1.79 -16.69 7.37
C PRO A 61 -0.62 -15.70 7.39
N ALA A 62 -0.53 -14.89 8.45
CA ALA A 62 0.53 -13.90 8.60
C ALA A 62 1.93 -14.54 8.54
N GLU A 63 2.09 -15.71 9.17
CA GLU A 63 3.35 -16.43 9.20
C GLU A 63 3.81 -16.86 7.80
N ASP A 64 2.88 -17.24 6.91
CA ASP A 64 3.21 -17.65 5.55
C ASP A 64 3.71 -16.47 4.73
N PHE A 65 3.06 -15.31 4.88
CA PHE A 65 3.52 -14.07 4.26
C PHE A 65 4.90 -13.65 4.80
N LEU A 66 5.08 -13.68 6.12
CA LEU A 66 6.36 -13.30 6.75
C LEU A 66 7.49 -14.25 6.34
N ARG A 67 7.23 -15.56 6.20
CA ARG A 67 8.21 -16.49 5.64
C ARG A 67 8.60 -16.16 4.20
N ALA A 68 7.62 -15.76 3.37
CA ALA A 68 7.91 -15.31 2.00
C ALA A 68 8.79 -14.05 2.02
N VAL A 69 8.51 -13.07 2.90
CA VAL A 69 9.35 -11.88 3.09
C VAL A 69 10.76 -12.25 3.55
N ASP A 70 10.90 -13.21 4.46
CA ASP A 70 12.20 -13.68 4.96
C ASP A 70 13.07 -14.28 3.83
N THR A 71 12.47 -14.85 2.79
CA THR A 71 13.24 -15.32 1.61
C THR A 71 13.81 -14.20 0.77
N LEU A 72 13.22 -13.01 0.81
CA LEU A 72 13.67 -11.83 0.06
C LEU A 72 14.78 -11.08 0.79
N THR A 73 14.74 -11.06 2.12
CA THR A 73 15.62 -10.25 2.98
C THR A 73 17.12 -10.43 2.70
N PRO A 74 17.66 -11.63 2.38
CA PRO A 74 19.09 -11.78 2.04
C PRO A 74 19.50 -11.13 0.71
N HIS A 75 18.55 -10.78 -0.16
CA HIS A 75 18.81 -10.31 -1.51
C HIS A 75 18.61 -8.80 -1.70
N LEU A 76 18.19 -8.08 -0.65
CA LEU A 76 17.86 -6.65 -0.73
C LEU A 76 18.14 -5.94 0.60
N ASP A 77 18.08 -4.60 0.57
CA ASP A 77 18.11 -3.78 1.77
C ASP A 77 16.66 -3.53 2.24
N PRO A 78 16.19 -4.19 3.33
CA PRO A 78 14.80 -4.06 3.77
C PRO A 78 14.42 -2.63 4.15
N HIS A 79 15.38 -1.79 4.60
CA HIS A 79 15.12 -0.39 4.94
C HIS A 79 14.74 0.47 3.73
N LYS A 80 14.99 -0.01 2.51
CA LYS A 80 14.65 0.66 1.25
C LYS A 80 13.35 0.15 0.61
N VAL A 81 12.68 -0.80 1.25
CA VAL A 81 11.47 -1.42 0.73
C VAL A 81 10.26 -1.04 1.60
N LEU A 82 9.24 -0.53 0.94
CA LEU A 82 7.91 -0.33 1.53
C LEU A 82 7.03 -1.55 1.25
N VAL A 83 6.60 -2.24 2.28
CA VAL A 83 5.56 -3.27 2.17
C VAL A 83 4.21 -2.58 2.28
N THR A 84 3.43 -2.61 1.20
CA THR A 84 2.09 -2.03 1.14
C THR A 84 1.05 -3.13 1.27
N ILE A 85 0.34 -3.16 2.39
CA ILE A 85 -0.72 -4.14 2.65
C ILE A 85 -2.02 -3.59 2.05
N THR A 86 -2.61 -4.35 1.17
CA THR A 86 -3.84 -4.04 0.46
C THR A 86 -4.78 -5.24 0.50
N GLY A 87 -5.75 -5.27 -0.38
CA GLY A 87 -6.71 -6.35 -0.52
C GLY A 87 -8.08 -5.79 -0.85
N GLY A 88 -9.14 -6.39 -0.36
CA GLY A 88 -10.43 -5.75 -0.28
C GLY A 88 -10.36 -4.55 0.65
N GLU A 89 -10.35 -4.82 1.97
CA GLU A 89 -10.10 -3.81 2.99
C GLU A 89 -9.11 -4.36 4.03
N ALA A 90 -7.90 -3.82 4.03
CA ALA A 90 -6.82 -4.26 4.90
C ALA A 90 -7.18 -4.16 6.40
N LEU A 91 -7.97 -3.14 6.79
CA LEU A 91 -8.39 -2.91 8.18
C LEU A 91 -9.35 -3.99 8.72
N LEU A 92 -9.88 -4.88 7.88
CA LEU A 92 -10.65 -6.05 8.31
C LEU A 92 -9.77 -7.17 8.90
N ARG A 93 -8.46 -7.15 8.67
CA ARG A 93 -7.55 -8.10 9.30
C ARG A 93 -7.36 -7.76 10.77
N LYS A 94 -7.54 -8.77 11.62
CA LYS A 94 -7.40 -8.63 13.09
C LYS A 94 -5.93 -8.66 13.53
N ASP A 95 -5.05 -9.20 12.70
CA ASP A 95 -3.62 -9.39 12.93
C ASP A 95 -2.74 -8.34 12.22
N LEU A 96 -3.36 -7.28 11.67
CA LEU A 96 -2.69 -6.27 10.86
C LEU A 96 -1.54 -5.58 11.58
N GLU A 97 -1.75 -5.14 12.83
CA GLU A 97 -0.73 -4.47 13.64
C GLU A 97 0.42 -5.41 13.99
N GLN A 98 0.12 -6.68 14.29
CA GLN A 98 1.14 -7.70 14.58
C GLN A 98 2.01 -7.95 13.36
N ILE A 99 1.41 -7.99 12.16
CA ILE A 99 2.15 -8.08 10.90
C ILE A 99 3.03 -6.85 10.71
N GLY A 100 2.51 -5.65 10.96
CA GLY A 100 3.25 -4.40 10.86
C GLY A 100 4.47 -4.37 11.79
N ILE A 101 4.29 -4.76 13.05
CA ILE A 101 5.38 -4.87 14.03
C ILE A 101 6.42 -5.89 13.55
N ALA A 102 6.00 -7.04 13.05
CA ALA A 102 6.90 -8.09 12.56
C ALA A 102 7.70 -7.64 11.33
N LEU A 103 7.11 -6.84 10.43
CA LEU A 103 7.80 -6.22 9.30
C LEU A 103 8.84 -5.21 9.78
N ARG A 104 8.50 -4.36 10.76
CA ARG A 104 9.43 -3.39 11.35
C ARG A 104 10.63 -4.06 12.01
N GLN A 105 10.40 -5.17 12.74
CA GLN A 105 11.48 -5.97 13.34
C GLN A 105 12.46 -6.54 12.31
N ARG A 106 11.99 -6.77 11.07
CA ARG A 106 12.79 -7.22 9.92
C ARG A 106 13.45 -6.06 9.14
N GLY A 107 13.22 -4.82 9.58
CA GLY A 107 13.77 -3.62 8.96
C GLY A 107 12.93 -3.02 7.83
N TYR A 108 11.80 -3.63 7.47
CA TYR A 108 10.91 -3.12 6.42
C TYR A 108 10.10 -1.91 6.92
N GLN A 109 9.86 -0.99 6.00
CA GLN A 109 8.79 -0.01 6.15
C GLN A 109 7.47 -0.65 5.74
N TRP A 110 6.35 -0.22 6.34
CA TRP A 110 5.06 -0.74 5.93
C TRP A 110 3.97 0.32 5.93
N GLY A 111 2.97 0.09 5.10
CA GLY A 111 1.81 0.94 4.96
C GLY A 111 0.59 0.16 4.49
N ILE A 112 -0.54 0.85 4.38
CA ILE A 112 -1.81 0.26 3.94
C ILE A 112 -2.44 1.07 2.82
N VAL A 113 -3.28 0.39 2.03
CA VAL A 113 -4.31 1.00 1.19
C VAL A 113 -5.66 0.66 1.81
N THR A 114 -6.48 1.66 2.08
CA THR A 114 -7.77 1.49 2.75
C THR A 114 -8.84 2.37 2.13
N ASN A 115 -10.09 1.94 2.23
CA ASN A 115 -11.25 2.78 1.90
C ASN A 115 -11.58 3.79 3.01
N GLY A 116 -10.92 3.71 4.17
CA GLY A 116 -11.04 4.64 5.29
C GLY A 116 -12.27 4.47 6.19
N MET A 117 -13.21 3.58 5.86
CA MET A 117 -14.46 3.42 6.64
C MET A 117 -14.25 2.85 8.05
N LEU A 118 -13.14 2.17 8.28
CA LEU A 118 -12.77 1.58 9.58
C LEU A 118 -11.58 2.33 10.23
N LEU A 119 -11.21 3.49 9.70
CA LEU A 119 -10.10 4.30 10.20
C LEU A 119 -10.64 5.39 11.14
N ASP A 120 -10.92 5.03 12.36
CA ASP A 120 -11.20 5.96 13.44
C ASP A 120 -9.92 6.36 14.20
N GLU A 121 -10.04 7.23 15.19
CA GLU A 121 -8.93 7.74 16.00
C GLU A 121 -8.18 6.61 16.72
N ALA A 122 -8.93 5.68 17.35
CA ALA A 122 -8.35 4.55 18.09
C ALA A 122 -7.59 3.60 17.16
N ARG A 123 -8.16 3.34 15.96
CA ARG A 123 -7.49 2.52 14.94
C ARG A 123 -6.25 3.20 14.40
N MET A 124 -6.30 4.51 14.17
CA MET A 124 -5.15 5.30 13.75
C MET A 124 -4.03 5.22 14.78
N GLU A 125 -4.34 5.42 16.06
CA GLU A 125 -3.36 5.34 17.15
C GLU A 125 -2.71 3.95 17.24
N SER A 126 -3.51 2.89 17.11
CA SER A 126 -3.03 1.49 17.08
C SER A 126 -2.04 1.26 15.93
N LEU A 127 -2.35 1.73 14.72
CA LEU A 127 -1.48 1.64 13.55
C LEU A 127 -0.18 2.42 13.73
N LEU A 128 -0.25 3.62 14.31
CA LEU A 128 0.93 4.43 14.62
C LEU A 128 1.83 3.73 15.64
N CYS A 129 1.26 3.15 16.70
CA CYS A 129 2.00 2.34 17.69
C CYS A 129 2.66 1.11 17.04
N ALA A 130 2.03 0.51 16.03
CA ALA A 130 2.61 -0.58 15.25
C ALA A 130 3.68 -0.13 14.24
N GLY A 131 3.94 1.19 14.15
CA GLY A 131 5.00 1.78 13.32
C GLY A 131 4.65 1.89 11.84
N ILE A 132 3.38 2.10 11.50
CA ILE A 132 2.98 2.40 10.11
C ILE A 132 3.63 3.69 9.63
N CYS A 133 4.08 3.72 8.38
CA CYS A 133 4.70 4.91 7.80
C CYS A 133 3.93 5.50 6.60
N ALA A 134 2.96 4.76 6.05
CA ALA A 134 2.18 5.22 4.91
C ALA A 134 0.74 4.72 4.98
N ILE A 135 -0.22 5.61 4.76
CA ILE A 135 -1.64 5.28 4.60
C ILE A 135 -2.12 5.92 3.31
N THR A 136 -2.63 5.11 2.41
CA THR A 136 -3.25 5.56 1.17
C THR A 136 -4.76 5.39 1.27
N LEU A 137 -5.49 6.50 1.16
CA LEU A 137 -6.96 6.48 1.12
C LEU A 137 -7.42 6.36 -0.33
N SER A 138 -8.29 5.38 -0.59
CA SER A 138 -8.96 5.22 -1.88
C SER A 138 -10.13 6.18 -1.96
N LEU A 139 -9.98 7.26 -2.74
CA LEU A 139 -11.01 8.26 -3.03
C LEU A 139 -11.19 8.37 -4.54
N ASP A 140 -12.40 8.15 -5.05
CA ASP A 140 -12.66 8.20 -6.49
C ASP A 140 -13.36 9.48 -6.94
N GLY A 141 -13.82 10.30 -6.02
CA GLY A 141 -14.52 11.54 -6.30
C GLY A 141 -15.13 12.17 -5.07
N PHE A 142 -15.93 13.21 -5.31
CA PHE A 142 -16.75 13.83 -4.28
C PHE A 142 -18.05 13.05 -4.09
N GLU A 143 -18.82 13.40 -3.06
CA GLU A 143 -19.96 12.68 -2.48
C GLU A 143 -20.89 11.93 -3.46
N GLU A 144 -21.22 12.54 -4.63
CA GLU A 144 -22.08 11.92 -5.65
C GLU A 144 -21.33 11.00 -6.63
N GLN A 145 -20.00 11.07 -6.68
CA GLN A 145 -19.16 10.40 -7.68
C GLN A 145 -18.23 9.37 -7.04
N ASP A 146 -18.11 9.36 -5.71
CA ASP A 146 -17.28 8.39 -5.01
C ASP A 146 -17.94 6.99 -5.12
N ARG A 147 -17.17 6.00 -5.56
CA ARG A 147 -17.60 4.59 -5.63
C ARG A 147 -18.15 4.05 -4.31
N LYS A 148 -17.81 4.65 -3.17
CA LYS A 148 -18.30 4.29 -1.84
C LYS A 148 -19.74 4.71 -1.60
N SER A 149 -20.22 5.74 -2.31
CA SER A 149 -21.62 6.19 -2.21
C SER A 149 -22.57 5.33 -3.05
N VAL A 150 -22.08 4.32 -3.76
CA VAL A 150 -22.82 3.48 -4.72
C VAL A 150 -22.87 2.03 -4.23
N VAL A 151 -22.93 1.82 -2.94
CA VAL A 151 -23.07 0.51 -2.30
C VAL A 151 -24.55 0.09 -2.27
#